data_cc655b86c5220006c51ebad8d52a1527
#
_entry.id   cc655b86c5220006c51ebad8d52a1527
#
_cell.length_a   1.000
_cell.length_b   1.000
_cell.length_c   1.000
_cell.angle_alpha   90.00
_cell.angle_beta   90.00
_cell.angle_gamma   90.00
#
_symmetry.space_group_name_H-M   'P 1'
#
loop_
_entity.id
_entity.type
_entity.pdbx_description
1 polymer ?
#
loop_
_entity_poly.entity_id
_entity_poly.type
_entity_poly.pdbx_seq_one_letter_code
_entity_poly.pdbx_strand_id
1 'polypeptide(L)'
;MYCLTFKIIPTAAMTFRILPGSILNIATYPFVPPTTFSGFLRRIVMLSEGLDIPETSINKENPPYFTLPRQYIALGAYPVLDKWSGVHRTHRKGTRSFNHDVFSRLYIDGDRENFQLHTWEYFIAEELIGYVVSESKSSLEAFSNLQGVGCKIGKE
;
A
#
# COMPACT_ATOMS: atom_id res chain seq x y z
N MET A 1 4.93 -25.41 10.55
CA MET A 1 4.63 -24.13 9.88
C MET A 1 3.16 -24.13 9.49
N TYR A 2 2.43 -23.07 9.84
CA TYR A 2 1.00 -22.89 9.58
C TYR A 2 0.81 -21.66 8.71
N CYS A 3 -0.18 -21.68 7.82
CA CYS A 3 -0.51 -20.57 6.95
C CYS A 3 -1.94 -20.13 7.23
N LEU A 4 -2.14 -18.81 7.37
CA LEU A 4 -3.45 -18.20 7.44
C LEU A 4 -3.67 -17.37 6.16
N THR A 5 -4.86 -17.48 5.60
CA THR A 5 -5.26 -16.73 4.42
C THR A 5 -6.25 -15.64 4.79
N PHE A 6 -6.12 -14.48 4.13
CA PHE A 6 -7.01 -13.34 4.29
C PHE A 6 -7.71 -13.05 2.98
N LYS A 7 -9.02 -12.95 3.04
CA LYS A 7 -9.80 -12.36 1.97
C LYS A 7 -9.81 -10.84 2.16
N ILE A 8 -9.38 -10.11 1.14
CA ILE A 8 -9.34 -8.65 1.13
C ILE A 8 -10.20 -8.16 -0.02
N ILE A 9 -11.12 -7.26 0.28
CA ILE A 9 -11.98 -6.61 -0.71
C ILE A 9 -11.54 -5.14 -0.79
N PRO A 10 -10.73 -4.76 -1.80
CA PRO A 10 -10.33 -3.37 -1.97
C PRO A 10 -11.52 -2.49 -2.32
N THR A 11 -11.61 -1.33 -1.70
CA THR A 11 -12.65 -0.33 -1.97
C THR A 11 -12.16 0.84 -2.81
N ALA A 12 -10.87 0.89 -3.10
CA ALA A 12 -10.23 1.94 -3.90
C ALA A 12 -9.06 1.39 -4.71
N ALA A 13 -8.65 2.14 -5.71
CA ALA A 13 -7.43 1.87 -6.45
C ALA A 13 -6.19 2.02 -5.56
N MET A 14 -5.20 1.17 -5.75
CA MET A 14 -4.00 1.09 -4.93
C MET A 14 -2.75 1.39 -5.77
N THR A 15 -1.70 1.88 -5.14
CA THR A 15 -0.39 2.04 -5.77
C THR A 15 0.69 1.45 -4.87
N PHE A 16 1.46 0.52 -5.42
CA PHE A 16 2.61 -0.12 -4.77
C PHE A 16 3.84 0.16 -5.63
N ARG A 17 4.45 1.30 -5.39
CA ARG A 17 5.50 1.84 -6.25
C ARG A 17 6.65 0.87 -6.47
N ILE A 18 7.00 0.64 -7.74
CA ILE A 18 8.19 -0.09 -8.15
C ILE A 18 9.39 0.86 -8.10
N LEU A 19 10.43 0.49 -7.35
CA LEU A 19 11.67 1.23 -7.23
C LEU A 19 12.84 0.42 -7.83
N PRO A 20 13.85 1.07 -8.41
CA PRO A 20 13.95 2.49 -8.74
C PRO A 20 13.08 2.84 -9.94
N GLY A 21 12.33 3.91 -9.83
CA GLY A 21 11.49 4.41 -10.91
C GLY A 21 11.81 5.85 -11.23
N SER A 22 11.49 6.26 -12.45
CA SER A 22 11.50 7.66 -12.81
C SER A 22 10.51 8.45 -11.96
N ILE A 23 10.84 9.69 -11.63
CA ILE A 23 9.90 10.63 -10.99
C ILE A 23 8.67 10.85 -11.88
N LEU A 24 8.86 10.72 -13.19
CA LEU A 24 7.82 10.95 -14.20
C LEU A 24 6.97 9.71 -14.50
N ASN A 25 7.42 8.54 -14.09
CA ASN A 25 6.72 7.28 -14.33
C ASN A 25 6.64 6.49 -13.02
N ILE A 26 5.48 6.55 -12.39
CA ILE A 26 5.21 5.82 -11.15
C ILE A 26 4.47 4.54 -11.52
N ALA A 27 5.23 3.47 -11.69
CA ALA A 27 4.72 2.14 -11.93
C ALA A 27 4.30 1.45 -10.61
N THR A 28 3.32 0.56 -10.68
CA THR A 28 2.83 -0.21 -9.54
C THR A 28 2.98 -1.71 -9.75
N TYR A 29 3.24 -2.44 -8.65
CA TYR A 29 3.07 -3.89 -8.66
C TYR A 29 1.60 -4.26 -8.84
N PRO A 30 1.26 -5.31 -9.61
CA PRO A 30 -0.10 -5.84 -9.74
C PRO A 30 -0.49 -6.78 -8.60
N PHE A 31 0.05 -6.59 -7.43
CA PHE A 31 -0.20 -7.31 -6.19
C PHE A 31 0.27 -6.49 -4.99
N VAL A 32 -0.14 -6.86 -3.79
CA VAL A 32 0.33 -6.22 -2.55
C VAL A 32 1.67 -6.82 -2.13
N PRO A 33 2.77 -6.06 -2.15
CA PRO A 33 4.08 -6.58 -1.74
C PRO A 33 4.09 -7.05 -0.27
N PRO A 34 4.92 -8.05 0.08
CA PRO A 34 5.01 -8.61 1.44
C PRO A 34 5.23 -7.55 2.53
N THR A 35 6.07 -6.57 2.29
CA THR A 35 6.35 -5.48 3.24
C THR A 35 5.13 -4.60 3.47
N THR A 36 4.42 -4.23 2.41
CA THR A 36 3.17 -3.45 2.50
C THR A 36 2.08 -4.26 3.22
N PHE A 37 1.98 -5.54 2.89
CA PHE A 37 1.01 -6.44 3.52
C PHE A 37 1.30 -6.65 5.00
N SER A 38 2.56 -6.78 5.39
CA SER A 38 2.97 -6.84 6.80
C SER A 38 2.53 -5.59 7.58
N GLY A 39 2.77 -4.40 7.02
CA GLY A 39 2.33 -3.14 7.63
C GLY A 39 0.80 -3.02 7.73
N PHE A 40 0.08 -3.45 6.70
CA PHE A 40 -1.38 -3.49 6.70
C PHE A 40 -1.94 -4.38 7.79
N LEU A 41 -1.44 -5.63 7.92
CA LEU A 41 -1.87 -6.55 8.97
C LEU A 41 -1.54 -6.02 10.36
N ARG A 42 -0.36 -5.44 10.55
CA ARG A 42 0.00 -4.80 11.82
C ARG A 42 -0.98 -3.70 12.20
N ARG A 43 -1.33 -2.85 11.24
CA ARG A 43 -2.30 -1.77 11.46
C ARG A 43 -3.69 -2.29 11.83
N ILE A 44 -4.17 -3.32 11.12
CA ILE A 44 -5.48 -3.91 11.41
C ILE A 44 -5.52 -4.52 12.82
N VAL A 45 -4.48 -5.26 13.22
CA VAL A 45 -4.39 -5.81 14.58
C VAL A 45 -4.44 -4.71 15.63
N MET A 46 -3.68 -3.63 15.45
CA MET A 46 -3.72 -2.49 16.37
C MET A 46 -5.11 -1.86 16.46
N LEU A 47 -5.80 -1.69 15.33
CA LEU A 47 -7.16 -1.15 15.30
C LEU A 47 -8.16 -2.08 16.00
N SER A 48 -8.05 -3.40 15.81
CA SER A 48 -8.95 -4.37 16.43
C SER A 48 -8.76 -4.47 17.95
N GLU A 49 -7.55 -4.19 18.42
CA GLU A 49 -7.21 -4.14 19.84
C GLU A 49 -7.47 -2.78 20.49
N GLY A 50 -7.93 -1.79 19.71
CA GLY A 50 -8.14 -0.42 20.18
C GLY A 50 -6.85 0.33 20.52
N LEU A 51 -5.73 -0.10 19.96
CA LEU A 51 -4.44 0.54 20.18
C LEU A 51 -4.28 1.75 19.28
N ASP A 52 -4.08 2.91 19.88
CA ASP A 52 -3.70 4.11 19.15
C ASP A 52 -2.27 4.02 18.64
N ILE A 53 -2.05 4.50 17.43
CA ILE A 53 -0.69 4.76 16.97
C ILE A 53 -0.18 5.97 17.76
N PRO A 54 0.95 5.85 18.47
CA PRO A 54 1.54 6.98 19.16
C PRO A 54 1.79 8.13 18.17
N GLU A 55 1.22 9.30 18.44
CA GLU A 55 1.45 10.51 17.62
C GLU A 55 2.92 10.95 17.65
N THR A 56 3.63 10.56 18.70
CA THR A 56 5.02 10.95 18.93
C THR A 56 5.97 10.14 18.08
N SER A 57 6.62 10.88 17.20
CA SER A 57 7.85 10.50 16.50
C SER A 57 7.84 9.05 16.00
N ILE A 58 7.25 8.91 14.84
CA ILE A 58 7.61 7.83 13.92
C ILE A 58 9.11 8.01 13.66
N ASN A 59 9.91 7.52 14.60
CA ASN A 59 11.33 7.46 14.41
C ASN A 59 11.55 6.46 13.28
N LYS A 60 12.09 6.90 12.16
CA LYS A 60 12.42 6.05 11.01
C LYS A 60 13.28 4.85 11.40
N GLU A 61 13.97 4.95 12.53
CA GLU A 61 14.82 3.92 13.09
C GLU A 61 14.09 2.86 13.92
N ASN A 62 12.80 3.05 14.21
CA ASN A 62 12.05 2.14 15.06
C ASN A 62 10.79 1.60 14.37
N PRO A 63 10.96 0.62 13.46
CA PRO A 63 9.86 0.06 12.65
C PRO A 63 8.87 -0.87 13.35
N PRO A 64 8.90 -1.17 14.68
CA PRO A 64 8.02 -2.18 15.29
C PRO A 64 6.53 -1.88 15.16
N TYR A 65 6.17 -0.63 14.88
CA TYR A 65 4.78 -0.23 14.65
C TYR A 65 4.30 -0.43 13.21
N PHE A 66 5.23 -0.68 12.28
CA PHE A 66 4.93 -0.76 10.84
C PHE A 66 5.02 -2.16 10.27
N THR A 67 5.61 -3.08 11.00
CA THR A 67 5.80 -4.46 10.55
C THR A 67 5.28 -5.43 11.60
N LEU A 68 4.86 -6.60 11.15
CA LEU A 68 4.53 -7.69 12.06
C LEU A 68 5.78 -8.14 12.85
N PRO A 69 5.59 -8.62 14.09
CA PRO A 69 6.66 -9.28 14.83
C PRO A 69 7.31 -10.40 14.03
N ARG A 70 8.58 -10.71 14.33
CA ARG A 70 9.41 -11.68 13.56
C ARG A 70 8.85 -13.10 13.49
N GLN A 71 7.96 -13.46 14.38
CA GLN A 71 7.27 -14.77 14.39
C GLN A 71 6.28 -14.93 13.23
N TYR A 72 5.96 -13.86 12.52
CA TYR A 72 5.08 -13.85 11.37
C TYR A 72 5.84 -13.52 10.09
N ILE A 73 5.56 -14.23 9.03
CA ILE A 73 6.08 -13.95 7.70
C ILE A 73 4.89 -13.61 6.80
N ALA A 74 4.75 -12.35 6.44
CA ALA A 74 3.77 -11.92 5.46
C ALA A 74 4.30 -12.23 4.05
N LEU A 75 3.52 -12.93 3.24
CA LEU A 75 3.91 -13.31 1.88
C LEU A 75 3.33 -12.38 0.81
N GLY A 76 2.53 -11.40 1.22
CA GLY A 76 1.84 -10.49 0.31
C GLY A 76 0.38 -10.88 0.08
N ALA A 77 -0.30 -10.11 -0.80
CA ALA A 77 -1.65 -10.45 -1.23
C ALA A 77 -1.77 -10.34 -2.76
N TYR A 78 -2.47 -11.30 -3.35
CA TYR A 78 -2.52 -11.53 -4.80
C TYR A 78 -3.95 -11.56 -5.30
N PRO A 79 -4.20 -11.14 -6.55
CA PRO A 79 -5.53 -11.25 -7.16
C PRO A 79 -6.02 -12.69 -7.20
N VAL A 80 -7.31 -12.85 -7.01
CA VAL A 80 -7.99 -14.14 -7.19
C VAL A 80 -8.13 -14.44 -8.68
N LEU A 81 -7.82 -15.66 -9.10
CA LEU A 81 -7.72 -16.04 -10.52
C LEU A 81 -9.02 -15.88 -11.30
N ASP A 82 -10.17 -16.08 -10.65
CA ASP A 82 -11.51 -15.98 -11.26
C ASP A 82 -12.17 -14.61 -11.08
N LYS A 83 -11.41 -13.64 -10.52
CA LYS A 83 -11.86 -12.27 -10.28
C LYS A 83 -11.11 -11.28 -11.14
N TRP A 84 -11.79 -10.20 -11.49
CA TRP A 84 -11.17 -9.15 -12.28
C TRP A 84 -10.08 -8.41 -11.49
N SER A 85 -8.96 -8.20 -12.15
CA SER A 85 -7.91 -7.32 -11.67
C SER A 85 -7.13 -6.71 -12.84
N GLY A 86 -6.53 -5.57 -12.62
CA GLY A 86 -5.74 -4.91 -13.67
C GLY A 86 -4.95 -3.72 -13.15
N VAL A 87 -4.02 -3.28 -13.99
CA VAL A 87 -3.28 -2.04 -13.77
C VAL A 87 -3.81 -0.98 -14.72
N HIS A 88 -4.31 0.10 -14.15
CA HIS A 88 -4.79 1.26 -14.89
C HIS A 88 -3.70 2.34 -14.91
N ARG A 89 -3.33 2.79 -16.10
CA ARG A 89 -2.34 3.85 -16.30
C ARG A 89 -3.04 5.16 -16.60
N THR A 90 -2.68 6.18 -15.82
CA THR A 90 -3.14 7.56 -16.06
C THR A 90 -1.96 8.43 -16.48
N HIS A 91 -2.26 9.45 -17.28
CA HIS A 91 -1.32 10.48 -17.64
C HIS A 91 -1.76 11.79 -16.99
N ARG A 92 -0.86 12.40 -16.23
CA ARG A 92 -1.10 13.70 -15.61
C ARG A 92 -0.08 14.70 -16.12
N LYS A 93 -0.57 15.85 -16.55
CA LYS A 93 0.27 16.99 -16.85
C LYS A 93 0.67 17.65 -15.53
N GLY A 94 1.94 17.86 -15.31
CA GLY A 94 2.44 18.41 -14.05
C GLY A 94 3.82 19.01 -14.20
N THR A 95 4.31 19.65 -13.16
CA THR A 95 5.64 20.24 -13.09
C THR A 95 6.65 19.21 -12.54
N ARG A 96 7.93 19.42 -12.79
CA ARG A 96 9.02 18.61 -12.21
C ARG A 96 9.05 18.66 -10.67
N SER A 97 8.60 19.76 -10.10
CA SER A 97 8.49 19.92 -8.68
C SER A 97 7.01 20.01 -8.29
N PHE A 98 6.61 19.29 -7.30
CA PHE A 98 5.29 19.43 -6.68
C PHE A 98 5.21 20.66 -5.77
N ASN A 99 6.11 21.62 -5.93
CA ASN A 99 6.10 22.85 -5.19
C ASN A 99 4.99 23.77 -5.75
N HIS A 100 4.09 24.23 -4.90
CA HIS A 100 2.98 25.09 -5.24
C HIS A 100 3.42 26.36 -5.97
N ASP A 101 4.53 26.96 -5.58
CA ASP A 101 5.02 28.21 -6.17
C ASP A 101 5.50 28.02 -7.61
N VAL A 102 6.12 26.88 -7.89
CA VAL A 102 6.55 26.53 -9.25
C VAL A 102 5.35 26.20 -10.13
N PHE A 103 4.35 25.51 -9.57
CA PHE A 103 3.10 25.23 -10.26
C PHE A 103 2.35 26.51 -10.63
N SER A 104 2.24 27.48 -9.70
CA SER A 104 1.62 28.79 -9.96
C SER A 104 2.30 29.54 -11.08
N ARG A 105 3.63 29.64 -11.08
CA ARG A 105 4.37 30.30 -12.15
C ARG A 105 4.11 29.68 -13.51
N LEU A 106 4.22 28.35 -13.61
CA LEU A 106 4.08 27.64 -14.87
C LEU A 106 2.65 27.69 -15.44
N TYR A 107 1.66 27.71 -14.56
CA TYR A 107 0.26 27.75 -14.97
C TYR A 107 -0.27 29.15 -15.23
N ILE A 108 0.08 30.10 -14.38
CA ILE A 108 -0.42 31.48 -14.44
C ILE A 108 0.43 32.31 -15.42
N ASP A 109 1.74 32.17 -15.36
CA ASP A 109 2.66 32.94 -16.18
C ASP A 109 2.85 32.36 -17.59
N GLY A 110 2.22 31.24 -17.90
CA GLY A 110 2.19 30.68 -19.25
C GLY A 110 3.48 30.02 -19.73
N ASP A 111 4.42 29.75 -18.83
CA ASP A 111 5.68 29.04 -19.13
C ASP A 111 5.40 27.55 -19.36
N ARG A 112 4.95 27.22 -20.58
CA ARG A 112 4.50 25.89 -20.99
C ARG A 112 5.64 24.89 -21.23
N GLU A 113 6.87 25.35 -21.42
CA GLU A 113 8.01 24.52 -21.84
C GLU A 113 8.46 23.56 -20.73
N ASN A 114 8.16 23.88 -19.48
CA ASN A 114 8.53 23.06 -18.31
C ASN A 114 7.47 22.04 -17.87
N PHE A 115 6.36 21.92 -18.58
CA PHE A 115 5.35 20.89 -18.28
C PHE A 115 5.81 19.53 -18.77
N GLN A 116 5.84 18.58 -17.84
CA GLN A 116 6.15 17.19 -18.13
C GLN A 116 4.91 16.32 -17.93
N LEU A 117 4.79 15.31 -18.79
CA LEU A 117 3.76 14.29 -18.64
C LEU A 117 4.20 13.30 -17.56
N HIS A 118 3.42 13.21 -16.50
CA HIS A 118 3.60 12.21 -15.46
C HIS A 118 2.69 11.03 -15.73
N THR A 119 3.25 9.84 -15.73
CA THR A 119 2.50 8.59 -15.80
C THR A 119 2.36 8.02 -14.39
N TRP A 120 1.13 7.67 -14.04
CA TRP A 120 0.82 7.06 -12.75
C TRP A 120 -0.01 5.81 -12.96
N GLU A 121 0.44 4.71 -12.39
CA GLU A 121 -0.27 3.45 -12.44
C GLU A 121 -0.99 3.16 -11.13
N TYR A 122 -2.20 2.63 -11.27
CA TYR A 122 -3.05 2.15 -10.18
C TYR A 122 -3.36 0.68 -10.39
N PHE A 123 -3.18 -0.10 -9.36
CA PHE A 123 -3.65 -1.47 -9.30
C PHE A 123 -5.08 -1.49 -8.77
N ILE A 124 -5.96 -2.14 -9.48
CA ILE A 124 -7.37 -2.30 -9.15
C ILE A 124 -7.67 -3.80 -9.15
N ALA A 125 -8.33 -4.27 -8.11
CA ALA A 125 -8.72 -5.66 -8.00
C ALA A 125 -10.08 -5.78 -7.31
N GLU A 126 -10.88 -6.73 -7.74
CA GLU A 126 -12.16 -7.03 -7.10
C GLU A 126 -11.95 -7.74 -5.77
N GLU A 127 -11.00 -8.66 -5.72
CA GLU A 127 -10.68 -9.45 -4.53
C GLU A 127 -9.20 -9.85 -4.53
N LEU A 128 -8.59 -9.84 -3.34
CA LEU A 128 -7.23 -10.33 -3.12
C LEU A 128 -7.23 -11.42 -2.04
N ILE A 129 -6.30 -12.37 -2.18
CA ILE A 129 -5.97 -13.32 -1.12
C ILE A 129 -4.58 -13.00 -0.60
N GLY A 130 -4.50 -12.67 0.68
CA GLY A 130 -3.26 -12.45 1.40
C GLY A 130 -2.85 -13.69 2.21
N TYR A 131 -1.54 -13.85 2.41
CA TYR A 131 -0.98 -15.00 3.12
C TYR A 131 -0.04 -14.55 4.23
N VAL A 132 -0.22 -15.14 5.42
CA VAL A 132 0.72 -15.00 6.52
C VAL A 132 1.06 -16.37 7.08
N VAL A 133 2.32 -16.56 7.39
CA VAL A 133 2.86 -17.83 7.89
C VAL A 133 3.44 -17.63 9.27
N SER A 134 3.27 -18.64 10.15
CA SER A 134 3.91 -18.72 11.46
C SER A 134 4.28 -20.16 11.79
N GLU A 135 5.26 -20.34 12.65
CA GLU A 135 5.62 -21.66 13.18
C GLU A 135 4.58 -22.17 14.19
N SER A 136 3.91 -21.27 14.92
CA SER A 136 2.88 -21.58 15.90
C SER A 136 1.49 -21.29 15.35
N LYS A 137 0.57 -22.25 15.50
CA LYS A 137 -0.84 -22.05 15.17
C LYS A 137 -1.50 -21.04 16.12
N SER A 138 -1.17 -21.07 17.40
CA SER A 138 -1.74 -20.16 18.41
C SER A 138 -1.36 -18.70 18.13
N SER A 139 -0.19 -18.43 17.55
CA SER A 139 0.19 -17.09 17.16
C SER A 139 -0.73 -16.52 16.07
N LEU A 140 -1.27 -17.36 15.20
CA LEU A 140 -2.20 -16.91 14.13
C LEU A 140 -3.60 -16.55 14.66
N GLU A 141 -3.93 -16.94 15.89
CA GLU A 141 -5.20 -16.61 16.54
C GLU A 141 -5.34 -15.10 16.80
N ALA A 142 -4.23 -14.37 16.89
CA ALA A 142 -4.23 -12.90 16.95
C ALA A 142 -4.95 -12.23 15.77
N PHE A 143 -5.11 -12.96 14.66
CA PHE A 143 -5.81 -12.48 13.47
C PHE A 143 -7.27 -12.93 13.37
N SER A 144 -7.80 -13.68 14.34
CA SER A 144 -9.15 -14.28 14.27
C SER A 144 -10.28 -13.24 14.28
N ASN A 145 -10.06 -12.09 14.89
CA ASN A 145 -11.08 -11.05 15.09
C ASN A 145 -10.99 -9.92 14.06
N LEU A 146 -10.35 -10.16 12.92
CA LEU A 146 -10.14 -9.11 11.89
C LEU A 146 -11.27 -9.05 10.86
N GLN A 147 -12.30 -9.88 10.96
CA GLN A 147 -13.42 -9.87 10.03
C GLN A 147 -14.16 -8.52 10.08
N GLY A 148 -14.34 -7.90 8.92
CA GLY A 148 -15.00 -6.61 8.80
C GLY A 148 -14.14 -5.41 9.20
N VAL A 149 -12.93 -5.63 9.70
CA VAL A 149 -11.99 -4.54 10.00
C VAL A 149 -11.23 -4.19 8.72
N GLY A 150 -11.15 -2.91 8.43
CA GLY A 150 -10.43 -2.42 7.26
C GLY A 150 -9.62 -1.17 7.56
N CYS A 151 -8.57 -0.97 6.80
CA CYS A 151 -7.80 0.26 6.81
C CYS A 151 -7.12 0.46 5.45
N LYS A 152 -6.47 1.61 5.29
CA LYS A 152 -5.72 1.92 4.09
C LYS A 152 -4.60 0.90 3.85
N ILE A 153 -4.49 0.42 2.60
CA ILE A 153 -3.42 -0.44 2.13
C ILE A 153 -2.67 0.26 1.00
N GLY A 154 -1.36 0.41 1.15
CA GLY A 154 -0.53 1.12 0.17
C GLY A 154 -0.64 2.64 0.26
N LYS A 155 -0.12 3.30 -0.76
CA LYS A 155 -0.15 4.76 -0.92
C LYS A 155 -1.21 5.11 -1.96
N GLU A 156 -2.02 6.10 -1.66
CA GLU A 156 -2.92 6.73 -2.61
C GLU A 156 -2.16 7.67 -3.55
#